data_730c6d83c71ab2cd7ed7f9789d9053df
#
_entry.id   730c6d83c71ab2cd7ed7f9789d9053df
#
_cell.length_a   1.000
_cell.length_b   1.000
_cell.length_c   1.000
_cell.angle_alpha   90.00
_cell.angle_beta   90.00
_cell.angle_gamma   90.00
#
_symmetry.space_group_name_H-M   'P 1'
#
loop_
_entity.id
_entity.type
_entity.pdbx_description
1 polymer ?
#
loop_
_entity_poly.entity_id
_entity_poly.type
_entity_poly.pdbx_seq_one_letter_code
_entity_poly.pdbx_strand_id
1 'polypeptide(L)'
;MGEFSSEAQKRRAVVKEIMDAVMSGSSGTIARYFAPGAVFSNKNNAGIIDAPWFDRMEGEYRLNGEEEAKSFLNALLKRATYISYKPRGTIVEGDDAASRCDWTRQDESNGSLVTGTTMYWFGFTSDGRIRSIETIGSIHSVIAARRADNAIGPML
;
A
#
# COMPACT_ATOMS: atom_id res chain seq x y z
N MET A 1 -30.36 -8.26 -8.03
CA MET A 1 -29.45 -7.14 -7.67
C MET A 1 -28.79 -7.37 -6.33
N GLY A 2 -29.58 -7.74 -5.32
CA GLY A 2 -29.06 -7.89 -3.95
C GLY A 2 -27.98 -8.95 -3.79
N GLU A 3 -28.09 -10.08 -4.48
CA GLU A 3 -27.19 -11.21 -4.27
C GLU A 3 -25.78 -10.90 -4.74
N PHE A 4 -25.62 -10.43 -5.97
CA PHE A 4 -24.26 -10.16 -6.42
C PHE A 4 -23.66 -8.95 -5.73
N SER A 5 -24.49 -8.00 -5.27
CA SER A 5 -23.96 -6.90 -4.49
C SER A 5 -23.52 -7.35 -3.10
N SER A 6 -24.08 -8.45 -2.55
CA SER A 6 -23.64 -8.97 -1.26
C SER A 6 -22.19 -9.41 -1.27
N GLU A 7 -21.78 -10.24 -2.25
CA GLU A 7 -20.41 -10.67 -2.37
C GLU A 7 -19.48 -9.49 -2.71
N ALA A 8 -19.89 -8.66 -3.65
CA ALA A 8 -19.12 -7.47 -4.01
C ALA A 8 -18.97 -6.53 -2.82
N GLN A 9 -20.00 -6.33 -2.02
CA GLN A 9 -19.96 -5.48 -0.84
C GLN A 9 -19.03 -6.04 0.22
N LYS A 10 -19.04 -7.36 0.44
CA LYS A 10 -18.11 -8.00 1.38
C LYS A 10 -16.66 -7.78 0.95
N ARG A 11 -16.38 -7.94 -0.32
CA ARG A 11 -15.03 -7.74 -0.86
C ARG A 11 -14.60 -6.27 -0.79
N ARG A 12 -15.52 -5.35 -1.09
CA ARG A 12 -15.24 -3.92 -0.89
C ARG A 12 -14.92 -3.59 0.56
N ALA A 13 -15.65 -4.20 1.48
CA ALA A 13 -15.41 -3.97 2.91
C ALA A 13 -14.02 -4.47 3.33
N VAL A 14 -13.61 -5.63 2.84
CA VAL A 14 -12.26 -6.16 3.10
C VAL A 14 -11.20 -5.22 2.53
N VAL A 15 -11.36 -4.80 1.28
CA VAL A 15 -10.41 -3.86 0.65
C VAL A 15 -10.32 -2.57 1.44
N LYS A 16 -11.45 -2.01 1.84
CA LYS A 16 -11.48 -0.78 2.63
C LYS A 16 -10.74 -0.96 3.95
N GLU A 17 -10.97 -2.06 4.63
CA GLU A 17 -10.32 -2.34 5.91
C GLU A 17 -8.79 -2.49 5.73
N ILE A 18 -8.37 -3.17 4.66
CA ILE A 18 -6.95 -3.28 4.34
C ILE A 18 -6.34 -1.90 4.04
N MET A 19 -7.01 -1.10 3.23
CA MET A 19 -6.52 0.22 2.88
C MET A 19 -6.43 1.14 4.11
N ASP A 20 -7.43 1.09 4.98
CA ASP A 20 -7.41 1.86 6.23
C ASP A 20 -6.26 1.39 7.14
N ALA A 21 -6.00 0.09 7.16
CA ALA A 21 -4.91 -0.48 7.95
C ALA A 21 -3.53 -0.08 7.43
N VAL A 22 -3.38 0.10 6.12
CA VAL A 22 -2.14 0.64 5.55
C VAL A 22 -1.84 2.02 6.11
N MET A 23 -2.84 2.89 6.14
CA MET A 23 -2.67 4.24 6.70
C MET A 23 -2.25 4.21 8.16
N SER A 24 -2.86 3.33 8.95
CA SER A 24 -2.57 3.23 10.39
C SER A 24 -1.35 2.37 10.71
N GLY A 25 -0.77 1.69 9.73
CA GLY A 25 0.36 0.78 9.94
C GLY A 25 -0.02 -0.52 10.63
N SER A 26 -1.28 -0.93 10.56
CA SER A 26 -1.80 -2.10 11.27
C SER A 26 -1.60 -3.38 10.46
N SER A 27 -0.38 -3.89 10.46
CA SER A 27 -0.02 -5.09 9.69
C SER A 27 -0.83 -6.33 10.07
N GLY A 28 -1.14 -6.50 11.34
CA GLY A 28 -1.94 -7.63 11.81
C GLY A 28 -3.34 -7.64 11.24
N THR A 29 -3.96 -6.47 11.08
CA THR A 29 -5.27 -6.33 10.46
C THR A 29 -5.25 -6.80 9.01
N ILE A 30 -4.20 -6.45 8.28
CA ILE A 30 -4.05 -6.86 6.89
C ILE A 30 -3.77 -8.35 6.79
N ALA A 31 -2.80 -8.83 7.58
CA ALA A 31 -2.32 -10.20 7.53
C ALA A 31 -3.40 -11.24 7.79
N ARG A 32 -4.37 -10.93 8.66
CA ARG A 32 -5.44 -11.88 8.99
C ARG A 32 -6.33 -12.24 7.81
N TYR A 33 -6.37 -11.41 6.79
CA TYR A 33 -7.14 -11.69 5.58
C TYR A 33 -6.42 -12.61 4.60
N PHE A 34 -5.12 -12.81 4.76
CA PHE A 34 -4.34 -13.57 3.80
C PHE A 34 -4.63 -15.07 3.91
N ALA A 35 -4.90 -15.67 2.77
CA ALA A 35 -4.94 -17.12 2.67
C ALA A 35 -3.50 -17.68 2.78
N PRO A 36 -3.32 -18.92 3.25
CA PRO A 36 -2.02 -19.54 3.22
C PRO A 36 -1.45 -19.56 1.81
N GLY A 37 -0.18 -19.17 1.67
CA GLY A 37 0.47 -19.11 0.37
C GLY A 37 0.06 -17.92 -0.49
N ALA A 38 -0.57 -16.91 0.09
CA ALA A 38 -0.92 -15.69 -0.63
C ALA A 38 0.33 -15.03 -1.22
N VAL A 39 0.17 -14.41 -2.37
CA VAL A 39 1.27 -13.76 -3.07
C VAL A 39 1.10 -12.26 -2.97
N PHE A 40 2.13 -11.59 -2.52
CA PHE A 40 2.22 -10.13 -2.57
C PHE A 40 3.22 -9.74 -3.65
N SER A 41 2.78 -8.96 -4.62
CA SER A 41 3.63 -8.46 -5.69
C SER A 41 3.68 -6.94 -5.61
N ASN A 42 4.88 -6.41 -5.43
CA ASN A 42 5.09 -4.97 -5.31
C ASN A 42 5.94 -4.52 -6.48
N LYS A 43 5.36 -3.71 -7.35
CA LYS A 43 6.03 -3.14 -8.50
C LYS A 43 6.04 -1.63 -8.39
N ASN A 44 7.16 -1.04 -8.68
CA ASN A 44 7.31 0.41 -8.63
C ASN A 44 7.62 0.92 -10.02
N ASN A 45 6.85 1.89 -10.44
CA ASN A 45 7.12 2.60 -11.67
C ASN A 45 7.76 3.95 -11.30
N ALA A 46 8.99 3.87 -10.81
CA ALA A 46 9.74 5.04 -10.40
C ALA A 46 10.50 5.69 -11.56
N GLY A 47 10.14 5.39 -12.79
CA GLY A 47 10.92 5.74 -13.96
C GLY A 47 11.19 7.22 -14.19
N ILE A 48 10.47 8.10 -13.51
CA ILE A 48 10.66 9.55 -13.65
C ILE A 48 11.46 10.13 -12.49
N ILE A 49 11.28 9.57 -11.29
CA ILE A 49 11.88 10.09 -10.07
C ILE A 49 12.63 8.96 -9.39
N ASP A 50 13.92 9.16 -9.21
CA ASP A 50 14.77 8.22 -8.50
C ASP A 50 14.49 8.32 -7.00
N ALA A 51 14.03 7.23 -6.42
CA ALA A 51 13.78 7.12 -5.00
C ALA A 51 14.25 5.75 -4.54
N PRO A 52 15.53 5.61 -4.21
CA PRO A 52 16.14 4.30 -3.92
C PRO A 52 15.41 3.49 -2.84
N TRP A 53 14.82 4.17 -1.85
CA TRP A 53 14.06 3.49 -0.79
C TRP A 53 12.76 2.86 -1.31
N PHE A 54 12.25 3.34 -2.43
CA PHE A 54 11.00 2.87 -3.00
C PHE A 54 11.12 1.48 -3.63
N ASP A 55 12.31 1.13 -4.08
CA ASP A 55 12.56 -0.13 -4.77
C ASP A 55 12.93 -1.29 -3.86
N ARG A 56 13.18 -1.01 -2.56
CA ARG A 56 13.72 -2.01 -1.63
C ARG A 56 12.84 -3.24 -1.45
N MET A 57 11.52 -3.08 -1.59
CA MET A 57 10.57 -4.17 -1.42
C MET A 57 9.93 -4.54 -2.75
N GLU A 58 10.53 -4.14 -3.85
CA GLU A 58 10.05 -4.57 -5.16
C GLU A 58 10.27 -6.05 -5.33
N GLY A 59 9.29 -6.72 -5.90
CA GLY A 59 9.36 -8.15 -6.13
C GLY A 59 8.06 -8.86 -5.82
N GLU A 60 8.15 -10.16 -5.84
CA GLU A 60 7.03 -11.05 -5.58
C GLU A 60 7.36 -11.92 -4.38
N TYR A 61 6.45 -11.95 -3.43
CA TYR A 61 6.64 -12.63 -2.14
C TYR A 61 5.48 -13.57 -1.89
N ARG A 62 5.80 -14.84 -1.63
CA ARG A 62 4.80 -15.82 -1.22
C ARG A 62 4.81 -15.90 0.30
N LEU A 63 3.67 -15.68 0.91
CA LEU A 63 3.53 -15.56 2.36
C LEU A 63 2.79 -16.78 2.89
N ASN A 64 3.48 -17.58 3.70
CA ASN A 64 3.00 -18.86 4.17
C ASN A 64 2.50 -18.76 5.61
N GLY A 65 1.34 -18.12 5.76
CA GLY A 65 0.70 -17.97 7.05
C GLY A 65 0.65 -16.56 7.56
N GLU A 66 -0.14 -16.36 8.59
CA GLU A 66 -0.45 -15.03 9.12
C GLU A 66 0.79 -14.37 9.74
N GLU A 67 1.60 -15.12 10.47
CA GLU A 67 2.77 -14.55 11.12
C GLU A 67 3.82 -14.09 10.11
N GLU A 68 4.04 -14.87 9.07
CA GLU A 68 4.96 -14.49 8.01
C GLU A 68 4.45 -13.26 7.25
N ALA A 69 3.15 -13.23 6.96
CA ALA A 69 2.52 -12.08 6.32
C ALA A 69 2.63 -10.83 7.20
N LYS A 70 2.41 -10.98 8.50
CA LYS A 70 2.53 -9.89 9.46
C LYS A 70 3.94 -9.32 9.51
N SER A 71 4.94 -10.18 9.57
CA SER A 71 6.35 -9.75 9.57
C SER A 71 6.72 -9.02 8.30
N PHE A 72 6.29 -9.53 7.16
CA PHE A 72 6.52 -8.89 5.86
C PHE A 72 5.87 -7.51 5.81
N LEU A 73 4.61 -7.41 6.20
CA LEU A 73 3.87 -6.15 6.18
C LEU A 73 4.44 -5.14 7.17
N ASN A 74 4.90 -5.59 8.32
CA ASN A 74 5.59 -4.72 9.26
C ASN A 74 6.81 -4.06 8.60
N ALA A 75 7.63 -4.84 7.93
CA ALA A 75 8.81 -4.32 7.24
C ALA A 75 8.41 -3.35 6.13
N LEU A 76 7.36 -3.66 5.39
CA LEU A 76 6.88 -2.84 4.30
C LEU A 76 6.32 -1.49 4.79
N LEU A 77 5.50 -1.52 5.83
CA LEU A 77 4.81 -0.32 6.32
C LEU A 77 5.69 0.60 7.15
N LYS A 78 6.80 0.09 7.67
CA LYS A 78 7.75 0.92 8.45
C LYS A 78 8.66 1.79 7.60
N ARG A 79 8.61 1.67 6.29
CA ARG A 79 9.54 2.38 5.41
C ARG A 79 9.29 3.88 5.35
N ALA A 80 8.08 4.30 5.58
CA ALA A 80 7.72 5.72 5.55
C ALA A 80 6.42 5.93 6.30
N THR A 81 6.25 7.15 6.80
CA THR A 81 5.01 7.54 7.46
C THR A 81 4.07 8.18 6.46
N TYR A 82 2.86 7.67 6.38
CA TYR A 82 1.82 8.30 5.56
C TYR A 82 1.29 9.55 6.26
N ILE A 83 1.38 10.67 5.58
CA ILE A 83 0.78 11.93 6.03
C ILE A 83 -0.65 12.02 5.49
N SER A 84 -0.84 11.55 4.28
CA SER A 84 -2.13 11.49 3.63
C SER A 84 -2.23 10.20 2.84
N TYR A 85 -3.36 9.54 2.91
CA TYR A 85 -3.61 8.29 2.20
C TYR A 85 -5.09 8.30 1.83
N LYS A 86 -5.37 8.54 0.56
CA LYS A 86 -6.73 8.75 0.07
C LYS A 86 -7.13 7.66 -0.91
N PRO A 87 -7.76 6.59 -0.42
CA PRO A 87 -8.32 5.58 -1.31
C PRO A 87 -9.40 6.19 -2.20
N ARG A 88 -9.34 5.88 -3.47
CA ARG A 88 -10.42 6.15 -4.41
C ARG A 88 -11.29 4.90 -4.45
N GLY A 89 -12.45 4.94 -4.91
CA GLY A 89 -13.39 3.82 -4.88
C GLY A 89 -12.79 2.46 -5.26
N THR A 90 -13.53 1.41 -4.98
CA THR A 90 -13.13 0.04 -5.26
C THR A 90 -14.05 -0.55 -6.32
N ILE A 91 -13.44 -1.17 -7.32
CA ILE A 91 -14.15 -1.90 -8.37
C ILE A 91 -14.01 -3.37 -8.03
N VAL A 92 -15.12 -4.10 -8.03
CA VAL A 92 -15.13 -5.54 -7.77
C VAL A 92 -15.75 -6.26 -8.94
N GLU A 93 -15.06 -7.27 -9.42
CA GLU A 93 -15.57 -8.16 -10.46
C GLU A 93 -15.16 -9.60 -10.13
N GLY A 94 -16.14 -10.43 -9.80
CA GLY A 94 -15.88 -11.80 -9.41
C GLY A 94 -14.93 -11.88 -8.21
N ASP A 95 -13.85 -12.63 -8.37
CA ASP A 95 -12.85 -12.84 -7.34
C ASP A 95 -11.73 -11.78 -7.37
N ASP A 96 -11.88 -10.74 -8.13
CA ASP A 96 -10.89 -9.67 -8.22
C ASP A 96 -11.49 -8.34 -7.78
N ALA A 97 -10.63 -7.49 -7.24
CA ALA A 97 -10.98 -6.12 -6.91
C ALA A 97 -9.79 -5.22 -7.21
N ALA A 98 -10.09 -4.00 -7.61
CA ALA A 98 -9.07 -3.00 -7.86
C ALA A 98 -9.39 -1.72 -7.12
N SER A 99 -8.38 -1.07 -6.60
CA SER A 99 -8.50 0.23 -5.95
C SER A 99 -7.28 1.08 -6.26
N ARG A 100 -7.45 2.36 -6.14
CA ARG A 100 -6.37 3.33 -6.30
C ARG A 100 -6.27 4.17 -5.04
N CYS A 101 -5.04 4.46 -4.65
CA CYS A 101 -4.78 5.34 -3.52
C CYS A 101 -3.83 6.45 -3.93
N ASP A 102 -4.19 7.68 -3.65
CA ASP A 102 -3.28 8.82 -3.73
C ASP A 102 -2.73 9.09 -2.34
N TRP A 103 -1.41 9.26 -2.24
CA TRP A 103 -0.77 9.34 -0.94
C TRP A 103 0.35 10.36 -0.89
N THR A 104 0.60 10.84 0.32
CA THR A 104 1.80 11.61 0.67
C THR A 104 2.48 10.89 1.82
N ARG A 105 3.76 10.65 1.69
CA ARG A 105 4.57 10.02 2.73
C ARG A 105 5.75 10.91 3.09
N GLN A 106 6.20 10.76 4.32
CA GLN A 106 7.46 11.31 4.76
C GLN A 106 8.50 10.20 4.81
N ASP A 107 9.61 10.40 4.13
CA ASP A 107 10.74 9.47 4.19
C ASP A 107 11.40 9.60 5.55
N GLU A 108 11.42 8.51 6.30
CA GLU A 108 11.97 8.48 7.65
C GLU A 108 13.46 8.78 7.68
N SER A 109 14.19 8.50 6.60
CA SER A 109 15.64 8.66 6.58
C SER A 109 16.08 10.12 6.41
N ASN A 110 15.30 10.93 5.68
CA ASN A 110 15.70 12.29 5.34
C ASN A 110 14.60 13.34 5.50
N GLY A 111 13.41 12.92 5.92
CA GLY A 111 12.29 13.84 6.14
C GLY A 111 11.65 14.39 4.86
N SER A 112 12.06 13.92 3.68
CA SER A 112 11.47 14.37 2.43
C SER A 112 10.00 13.99 2.33
N LEU A 113 9.22 14.85 1.70
CA LEU A 113 7.82 14.56 1.39
C LEU A 113 7.73 14.00 -0.01
N VAL A 114 7.07 12.87 -0.14
CA VAL A 114 6.92 12.17 -1.42
C VAL A 114 5.45 11.97 -1.69
N THR A 115 5.00 12.41 -2.85
CA THR A 115 3.61 12.17 -3.28
C THR A 115 3.58 11.15 -4.39
N GLY A 116 2.55 10.35 -4.40
CA GLY A 116 2.41 9.32 -5.42
C GLY A 116 1.03 8.72 -5.45
N THR A 117 0.91 7.73 -6.30
CA THR A 117 -0.31 6.93 -6.45
C THR A 117 0.08 5.47 -6.45
N THR A 118 -0.71 4.65 -5.77
CA THR A 118 -0.58 3.20 -5.86
C THR A 118 -1.87 2.62 -6.39
N MET A 119 -1.75 1.75 -7.38
CA MET A 119 -2.83 0.91 -7.85
C MET A 119 -2.72 -0.43 -7.16
N TYR A 120 -3.84 -0.91 -6.66
CA TYR A 120 -3.94 -2.20 -5.98
C TYR A 120 -4.83 -3.12 -6.77
N TRP A 121 -4.39 -4.35 -6.93
CA TRP A 121 -5.23 -5.41 -7.48
C TRP A 121 -5.27 -6.54 -6.45
N PHE A 122 -6.47 -6.84 -5.98
CA PHE A 122 -6.69 -7.88 -4.98
C PHE A 122 -7.29 -9.10 -5.65
N GLY A 123 -6.74 -10.26 -5.35
CA GLY A 123 -7.34 -11.53 -5.71
C GLY A 123 -7.91 -12.19 -4.46
N PHE A 124 -9.11 -12.73 -4.57
CA PHE A 124 -9.79 -13.39 -3.46
C PHE A 124 -9.90 -14.89 -3.71
N THR A 125 -9.88 -15.65 -2.63
CA THR A 125 -10.29 -17.05 -2.66
C THR A 125 -11.81 -17.11 -2.69
N SER A 126 -12.36 -18.29 -2.99
CA SER A 126 -13.81 -18.45 -3.03
C SER A 126 -14.48 -18.18 -1.68
N ASP A 127 -13.75 -18.39 -0.58
CA ASP A 127 -14.26 -18.11 0.77
C ASP A 127 -13.97 -16.67 1.25
N GLY A 128 -13.49 -15.82 0.36
CA GLY A 128 -13.36 -14.38 0.64
C GLY A 128 -12.05 -13.96 1.30
N ARG A 129 -11.04 -14.82 1.33
CA ARG A 129 -9.70 -14.47 1.82
C ARG A 129 -8.86 -13.91 0.68
N ILE A 130 -7.77 -13.25 1.03
CA ILE A 130 -6.85 -12.70 0.03
C ILE A 130 -5.91 -13.78 -0.45
N ARG A 131 -5.94 -14.09 -1.74
CA ARG A 131 -4.96 -14.98 -2.39
C ARG A 131 -3.80 -14.22 -3.01
N SER A 132 -4.00 -12.96 -3.34
CA SER A 132 -2.94 -12.14 -3.91
C SER A 132 -3.25 -10.65 -3.76
N ILE A 133 -2.18 -9.88 -3.62
CA ILE A 133 -2.24 -8.42 -3.75
C ILE A 133 -1.11 -8.02 -4.69
N GLU A 134 -1.45 -7.32 -5.76
CA GLU A 134 -0.47 -6.69 -6.63
C GLU A 134 -0.55 -5.19 -6.43
N THR A 135 0.58 -4.56 -6.25
CA THR A 135 0.66 -3.11 -6.15
C THR A 135 1.57 -2.56 -7.22
N ILE A 136 1.16 -1.46 -7.82
CA ILE A 136 1.97 -0.71 -8.77
C ILE A 136 2.00 0.73 -8.27
N GLY A 137 3.17 1.18 -7.83
CA GLY A 137 3.36 2.52 -7.31
C GLY A 137 4.00 3.45 -8.32
N SER A 138 3.58 4.69 -8.29
CA SER A 138 4.16 5.76 -9.11
C SER A 138 4.37 6.98 -8.26
N ILE A 139 5.57 7.55 -8.32
CA ILE A 139 5.92 8.76 -7.60
C ILE A 139 5.67 9.96 -8.51
N HIS A 140 4.99 10.97 -7.99
CA HIS A 140 4.69 12.20 -8.73
C HIS A 140 5.62 13.32 -8.37
N SER A 141 6.00 13.45 -7.09
CA SER A 141 6.88 14.52 -6.67
C SER A 141 7.65 14.13 -5.41
N VAL A 142 8.81 14.72 -5.27
CA VAL A 142 9.63 14.63 -4.06
C VAL A 142 10.01 16.05 -3.66
N ILE A 143 9.68 16.40 -2.42
CA ILE A 143 10.06 17.67 -1.84
C ILE A 143 11.08 17.38 -0.76
N ALA A 144 12.32 17.74 -0.99
CA ALA A 144 13.38 17.49 -0.03
C ALA A 144 13.13 18.26 1.26
N ALA A 145 13.41 17.61 2.38
CA ALA A 145 13.33 18.28 3.67
C ALA A 145 14.34 19.42 3.72
N ARG A 146 13.92 20.56 4.27
CA ARG A 146 14.84 21.66 4.53
C ARG A 146 15.64 21.32 5.77
N ARG A 147 16.94 21.49 5.67
CA ARG A 147 17.79 21.47 6.84
C ARG A 147 17.54 22.75 7.65
N ALA A 148 17.78 22.66 8.94
CA ALA A 148 17.65 23.84 9.80
C ALA A 148 18.50 25.00 9.32
N ASP A 149 19.74 24.76 8.92
CA ASP A 149 20.62 25.77 8.37
C ASP A 149 20.10 26.37 7.07
N ASN A 150 19.53 25.54 6.20
CA ASN A 150 18.93 26.03 4.97
C ASN A 150 17.64 26.79 5.22
N ALA A 151 16.92 26.43 6.24
CA ALA A 151 15.69 27.12 6.59
C ALA A 151 15.98 28.51 7.17
N ILE A 152 17.11 28.67 7.82
CA ILE A 152 17.50 29.92 8.48
C ILE A 152 18.41 30.75 7.59
N GLY A 153 19.41 30.11 7.00
CA GLY A 153 20.44 30.79 6.24
C GLY A 153 19.92 31.70 5.12
N PRO A 154 19.04 31.20 4.24
CA PRO A 154 18.54 32.04 3.16
C PRO A 154 17.69 33.22 3.64
N MET A 155 17.16 33.14 4.82
CA MET A 155 16.33 34.19 5.38
C MET A 155 17.15 35.29 6.06
N LEU A 156 18.38 34.98 6.30
CA LEU A 156 19.29 35.93 6.91
C LEU A 156 19.99 36.77 5.88
#